data_b2b2989561924e2deef5dbd604489706
#
_entry.id   b2b2989561924e2deef5dbd604489706
#
_cell.length_a   1.000
_cell.length_b   1.000
_cell.length_c   1.000
_cell.angle_alpha   90.00
_cell.angle_beta   90.00
_cell.angle_gamma   90.00
#
_symmetry.space_group_name_H-M   'P 1'
#
loop_
_entity.id
_entity.type
_entity.pdbx_description
1 polymer ?
#
loop_
_entity_poly.entity_id
_entity_poly.type
_entity_poly.pdbx_seq_one_letter_code
_entity_poly.pdbx_strand_id
1 'polypeptide(L)'
;MSSQKTVLLLKRAYQDFTELILSLSEELFLSPMDEWAPRDVVAHLIGWNTLMIEASSSILAGQPPSYYADAPNDYSHINAGFTARYSSRSRQELLAELKSSLDGLERYVLALPSEELVANHGVRHYRDGPATVSKIVESLAGDYRYHADQIREWLNKR
;
A
#
# COMPACT_ATOMS: atom_id res chain seq x y z
N MET A 1 -18.72 2.51 -5.13
CA MET A 1 -18.18 1.13 -5.16
C MET A 1 -18.49 0.45 -3.83
N SER A 2 -18.86 -0.83 -3.85
CA SER A 2 -19.12 -1.58 -2.61
C SER A 2 -17.82 -1.88 -1.86
N SER A 3 -17.91 -2.13 -0.56
CA SER A 3 -16.75 -2.51 0.25
C SER A 3 -16.11 -3.80 -0.25
N GLN A 4 -16.92 -4.79 -0.63
CA GLN A 4 -16.43 -6.04 -1.19
C GLN A 4 -15.65 -5.83 -2.50
N LYS A 5 -16.12 -4.95 -3.36
CA LYS A 5 -15.47 -4.66 -4.64
C LYS A 5 -14.13 -3.95 -4.45
N THR A 6 -14.09 -3.01 -3.51
CA THR A 6 -12.85 -2.30 -3.14
C THR A 6 -11.81 -3.27 -2.59
N VAL A 7 -12.22 -4.15 -1.67
CA VAL A 7 -11.35 -5.17 -1.09
C VAL A 7 -10.87 -6.17 -2.14
N LEU A 8 -11.76 -6.57 -3.06
CA LEU A 8 -11.40 -7.51 -4.13
C LEU A 8 -10.32 -6.94 -5.05
N LEU A 9 -10.43 -5.66 -5.42
CA LEU A 9 -9.41 -4.97 -6.21
C LEU A 9 -8.05 -5.00 -5.52
N LEU A 10 -8.02 -4.64 -4.25
CA LEU A 10 -6.80 -4.65 -3.45
C LEU A 10 -6.22 -6.05 -3.33
N LYS A 11 -7.06 -7.03 -3.06
CA LYS A 11 -6.65 -8.43 -2.90
C LYS A 11 -6.03 -9.00 -4.16
N ARG A 12 -6.60 -8.71 -5.33
CA ARG A 12 -6.07 -9.15 -6.62
C ARG A 12 -4.70 -8.53 -6.90
N ALA A 13 -4.55 -7.24 -6.64
CA ALA A 13 -3.26 -6.56 -6.80
C ALA A 13 -2.19 -7.16 -5.87
N TYR A 14 -2.57 -7.42 -4.63
CA TYR A 14 -1.70 -8.08 -3.65
C TYR A 14 -1.29 -9.49 -4.10
N GLN A 15 -2.23 -10.30 -4.56
CA GLN A 15 -1.95 -11.67 -5.01
C GLN A 15 -0.97 -11.70 -6.18
N ASP A 16 -1.19 -10.84 -7.17
CA ASP A 16 -0.28 -10.73 -8.32
C ASP A 16 1.13 -10.32 -7.87
N PHE A 17 1.21 -9.33 -6.98
CA PHE A 17 2.48 -8.86 -6.45
C PHE A 17 3.21 -9.96 -5.67
N THR A 18 2.53 -10.67 -4.76
CA THR A 18 3.16 -11.69 -3.94
C THR A 18 3.60 -12.91 -4.74
N GLU A 19 2.85 -13.30 -5.77
CA GLU A 19 3.28 -14.36 -6.68
C GLU A 19 4.58 -13.99 -7.37
N LEU A 20 4.70 -12.74 -7.81
CA LEU A 20 5.92 -12.23 -8.42
C LEU A 20 7.10 -12.27 -7.43
N ILE A 21 6.90 -11.79 -6.21
CA ILE A 21 7.94 -11.80 -5.17
C ILE A 21 8.41 -13.23 -4.88
N LEU A 22 7.48 -14.18 -4.77
CA LEU A 22 7.81 -15.58 -4.51
C LEU A 22 8.57 -16.23 -5.67
N SER A 23 8.41 -15.72 -6.88
CA SER A 23 9.11 -16.24 -8.07
C SER A 23 10.58 -15.82 -8.13
N LEU A 24 10.98 -14.79 -7.37
CA LEU A 24 12.34 -14.27 -7.38
C LEU A 24 13.29 -15.20 -6.62
N SER A 25 14.54 -15.32 -7.12
CA SER A 25 15.59 -15.92 -6.31
C SER A 25 15.88 -15.02 -5.11
N GLU A 26 16.52 -15.57 -4.09
CA GLU A 26 16.94 -14.78 -2.92
C GLU A 26 17.89 -13.65 -3.34
N GLU A 27 18.79 -13.92 -4.29
CA GLU A 27 19.70 -12.91 -4.82
C GLU A 27 18.93 -11.75 -5.45
N LEU A 28 17.95 -12.05 -6.31
CA LEU A 28 17.15 -11.01 -6.96
C LEU A 28 16.29 -10.24 -5.98
N PHE A 29 15.74 -10.93 -4.98
CA PHE A 29 14.94 -10.29 -3.94
C PHE A 29 15.73 -9.22 -3.18
N LEU A 30 17.04 -9.42 -3.02
CA LEU A 30 17.92 -8.52 -2.30
C LEU A 30 18.69 -7.54 -3.19
N SER A 31 18.56 -7.67 -4.52
CA SER A 31 19.31 -6.85 -5.47
C SER A 31 18.66 -5.49 -5.70
N PRO A 32 19.40 -4.39 -5.63
CA PRO A 32 18.87 -3.07 -5.94
C PRO A 32 18.38 -2.97 -7.39
N MET A 33 17.17 -2.42 -7.57
CA MET A 33 16.66 -2.10 -8.90
C MET A 33 17.11 -0.70 -9.33
N ASP A 34 17.05 0.22 -8.40
CA ASP A 34 17.52 1.59 -8.46
C ASP A 34 17.90 1.96 -7.03
N GLU A 35 17.07 2.71 -6.32
CA GLU A 35 17.28 2.96 -4.89
C GLU A 35 16.88 1.76 -4.03
N TRP A 36 15.82 1.07 -4.44
CA TRP A 36 15.23 -0.04 -3.68
C TRP A 36 15.45 -1.38 -4.33
N ALA A 37 15.65 -2.40 -3.50
CA ALA A 37 15.51 -3.79 -3.88
C ALA A 37 14.05 -4.22 -3.75
N PRO A 38 13.63 -5.35 -4.35
CA PRO A 38 12.28 -5.88 -4.13
C PRO A 38 11.89 -6.02 -2.66
N ARG A 39 12.85 -6.37 -1.79
CA ARG A 39 12.58 -6.44 -0.35
C ARG A 39 12.12 -5.11 0.24
N ASP A 40 12.69 -4.01 -0.23
CA ASP A 40 12.31 -2.67 0.25
C ASP A 40 10.91 -2.29 -0.19
N VAL A 41 10.51 -2.74 -1.38
CA VAL A 41 9.14 -2.57 -1.86
C VAL A 41 8.15 -3.28 -0.94
N VAL A 42 8.46 -4.52 -0.52
CA VAL A 42 7.61 -5.26 0.42
C VAL A 42 7.50 -4.49 1.74
N ALA A 43 8.61 -4.02 2.29
CA ALA A 43 8.64 -3.24 3.52
C ALA A 43 7.79 -1.96 3.41
N HIS A 44 7.90 -1.26 2.30
CA HIS A 44 7.11 -0.06 1.97
C HIS A 44 5.61 -0.37 1.98
N LEU A 45 5.20 -1.45 1.33
CA LEU A 45 3.78 -1.83 1.26
C LEU A 45 3.21 -2.27 2.62
N ILE A 46 4.01 -2.92 3.47
CA ILE A 46 3.60 -3.24 4.85
C ILE A 46 3.25 -1.95 5.59
N GLY A 47 4.12 -0.96 5.51
CA GLY A 47 3.91 0.33 6.17
C GLY A 47 2.65 1.02 5.69
N TRP A 48 2.44 1.06 4.37
CA TRP A 48 1.26 1.69 3.80
C TRP A 48 -0.04 0.94 4.10
N ASN A 49 -0.02 -0.40 4.14
CA ASN A 49 -1.21 -1.16 4.57
C ASN A 49 -1.69 -0.72 5.95
N THR A 50 -0.77 -0.55 6.89
CA THR A 50 -1.09 -0.11 8.25
C THR A 50 -1.53 1.36 8.28
N LEU A 51 -0.83 2.21 7.55
CA LEU A 51 -1.12 3.64 7.50
C LEU A 51 -2.50 3.92 6.90
N MET A 52 -2.96 3.10 5.97
CA MET A 52 -4.28 3.27 5.34
C MET A 52 -5.43 3.09 6.32
N ILE A 53 -5.28 2.28 7.35
CA ILE A 53 -6.30 2.15 8.41
C ILE A 53 -6.41 3.49 9.16
N GLU A 54 -5.28 4.04 9.58
CA GLU A 54 -5.24 5.33 10.28
C GLU A 54 -5.77 6.45 9.39
N ALA A 55 -5.36 6.48 8.14
CA ALA A 55 -5.80 7.47 7.17
C ALA A 55 -7.31 7.40 6.93
N SER A 56 -7.85 6.19 6.80
CA SER A 56 -9.29 5.98 6.63
C SER A 56 -10.07 6.48 7.85
N SER A 57 -9.58 6.17 9.04
CA SER A 57 -10.18 6.64 10.30
C SER A 57 -10.20 8.17 10.37
N SER A 58 -9.11 8.82 9.96
CA SER A 58 -9.01 10.27 9.91
C SER A 58 -10.05 10.87 8.97
N ILE A 59 -10.16 10.32 7.75
CA ILE A 59 -11.13 10.79 6.75
C ILE A 59 -12.55 10.66 7.29
N LEU A 60 -12.89 9.52 7.89
CA LEU A 60 -14.23 9.30 8.47
C LEU A 60 -14.54 10.29 9.59
N ALA A 61 -13.53 10.76 10.29
CA ALA A 61 -13.67 11.78 11.35
C ALA A 61 -13.64 13.22 10.80
N GLY A 62 -13.55 13.41 9.49
CA GLY A 62 -13.50 14.73 8.87
C GLY A 62 -12.14 15.39 8.96
N GLN A 63 -11.08 14.62 9.19
CA GLN A 63 -9.72 15.12 9.31
C GLN A 63 -8.83 14.60 8.18
N PRO A 64 -7.87 15.41 7.69
CA PRO A 64 -6.94 14.93 6.68
C PRO A 64 -6.02 13.86 7.27
N PRO A 65 -5.64 12.84 6.46
CA PRO A 65 -4.61 11.90 6.88
C PRO A 65 -3.32 12.60 7.27
N SER A 66 -2.61 12.06 8.25
CA SER A 66 -1.39 12.68 8.77
C SER A 66 -0.33 12.90 7.68
N TYR A 67 -0.23 11.99 6.72
CA TYR A 67 0.77 12.09 5.64
C TYR A 67 0.48 13.22 4.64
N TYR A 68 -0.72 13.81 4.66
CA TYR A 68 -1.03 14.98 3.82
C TYR A 68 -0.25 16.24 4.27
N ALA A 69 0.33 16.21 5.45
CA ALA A 69 1.18 17.30 5.93
C ALA A 69 2.52 17.37 5.17
N ASP A 70 2.94 16.28 4.56
CA ASP A 70 4.15 16.26 3.75
C ASP A 70 3.92 16.99 2.43
N ALA A 71 5.01 17.39 1.78
CA ALA A 71 4.92 18.04 0.48
C ALA A 71 4.20 17.11 -0.51
N PRO A 72 3.33 17.65 -1.39
CA PRO A 72 2.58 16.82 -2.32
C PRO A 72 3.51 15.88 -3.11
N ASN A 73 3.18 14.60 -3.11
CA ASN A 73 3.91 13.54 -3.81
C ASN A 73 5.32 13.25 -3.27
N ASP A 74 5.70 13.82 -2.14
CA ASP A 74 7.00 13.52 -1.52
C ASP A 74 6.80 12.75 -0.21
N TYR A 75 6.71 11.43 -0.34
CA TYR A 75 6.60 10.53 0.82
C TYR A 75 7.91 9.81 1.13
N SER A 76 9.04 10.32 0.62
CA SER A 76 10.35 9.68 0.79
C SER A 76 10.73 9.51 2.25
N HIS A 77 10.42 10.49 3.12
CA HIS A 77 10.69 10.39 4.55
C HIS A 77 9.88 9.25 5.20
N ILE A 78 8.58 9.18 4.89
CA ILE A 78 7.69 8.13 5.40
C ILE A 78 8.18 6.75 4.92
N ASN A 79 8.46 6.65 3.62
CA ASN A 79 8.94 5.41 3.01
C ASN A 79 10.28 4.95 3.58
N ALA A 80 11.20 5.88 3.84
CA ALA A 80 12.48 5.57 4.48
C ALA A 80 12.28 4.97 5.88
N GLY A 81 11.31 5.48 6.62
CA GLY A 81 10.93 4.92 7.91
C GLY A 81 10.44 3.48 7.81
N PHE A 82 9.62 3.20 6.80
CA PHE A 82 9.12 1.84 6.57
C PHE A 82 10.24 0.87 6.18
N THR A 83 11.09 1.25 5.24
CA THR A 83 12.19 0.38 4.80
C THR A 83 13.18 0.12 5.95
N ALA A 84 13.49 1.12 6.75
CA ALA A 84 14.37 0.97 7.91
C ALA A 84 13.78 0.03 8.98
N ARG A 85 12.49 0.15 9.23
CA ARG A 85 11.79 -0.63 10.26
C ARG A 85 11.88 -2.14 10.01
N TYR A 86 11.85 -2.54 8.75
CA TYR A 86 11.82 -3.97 8.37
C TYR A 86 13.13 -4.46 7.75
N SER A 87 14.21 -3.69 7.88
CA SER A 87 15.48 -3.94 7.17
C SER A 87 16.16 -5.26 7.54
N SER A 88 15.92 -5.79 8.74
CA SER A 88 16.56 -7.03 9.22
C SER A 88 15.67 -8.28 9.04
N ARG A 89 14.48 -8.13 8.45
CA ARG A 89 13.54 -9.24 8.32
C ARG A 89 13.83 -10.09 7.09
N SER A 90 13.60 -11.40 7.22
CA SER A 90 13.70 -12.34 6.09
C SER A 90 12.53 -12.14 5.13
N ARG A 91 12.65 -12.71 3.92
CA ARG A 91 11.54 -12.69 2.94
C ARG A 91 10.28 -13.31 3.53
N GLN A 92 10.42 -14.46 4.20
CA GLN A 92 9.30 -15.15 4.82
C GLN A 92 8.60 -14.28 5.87
N GLU A 93 9.38 -13.61 6.73
CA GLU A 93 8.85 -12.71 7.75
C GLU A 93 8.17 -11.50 7.11
N LEU A 94 8.76 -10.93 6.08
CA LEU A 94 8.19 -9.77 5.37
C LEU A 94 6.86 -10.12 4.70
N LEU A 95 6.79 -11.27 4.04
CA LEU A 95 5.54 -11.69 3.39
C LEU A 95 4.45 -12.03 4.39
N ALA A 96 4.81 -12.58 5.56
CA ALA A 96 3.85 -12.81 6.64
C ALA A 96 3.30 -11.50 7.19
N GLU A 97 4.15 -10.50 7.39
CA GLU A 97 3.73 -9.16 7.82
C GLU A 97 2.88 -8.46 6.76
N LEU A 98 3.25 -8.60 5.49
CA LEU A 98 2.48 -8.04 4.39
C LEU A 98 1.06 -8.59 4.40
N LYS A 99 0.93 -9.91 4.52
CA LYS A 99 -0.38 -10.56 4.60
C LYS A 99 -1.17 -10.11 5.82
N SER A 100 -0.55 -10.12 6.98
CA SER A 100 -1.20 -9.73 8.25
C SER A 100 -1.70 -8.29 8.21
N SER A 101 -0.88 -7.36 7.73
CA SER A 101 -1.25 -5.95 7.64
C SER A 101 -2.35 -5.73 6.60
N LEU A 102 -2.32 -6.47 5.49
CA LEU A 102 -3.38 -6.38 4.49
C LEU A 102 -4.69 -6.95 5.01
N ASP A 103 -4.65 -8.10 5.68
CA ASP A 103 -5.84 -8.70 6.31
C ASP A 103 -6.49 -7.72 7.29
N GLY A 104 -5.69 -6.99 8.05
CA GLY A 104 -6.17 -5.95 8.96
C GLY A 104 -6.90 -4.83 8.23
N LEU A 105 -6.32 -4.35 7.13
CA LEU A 105 -6.95 -3.31 6.31
C LEU A 105 -8.25 -3.82 5.67
N GLU A 106 -8.24 -5.04 5.13
CA GLU A 106 -9.44 -5.65 4.54
C GLU A 106 -10.57 -5.76 5.56
N ARG A 107 -10.28 -6.24 6.77
CA ARG A 107 -11.30 -6.32 7.83
C ARG A 107 -11.86 -4.96 8.18
N TYR A 108 -10.98 -3.95 8.24
CA TYR A 108 -11.39 -2.58 8.53
C TYR A 108 -12.38 -2.07 7.46
N VAL A 109 -12.01 -2.22 6.19
CA VAL A 109 -12.85 -1.75 5.07
C VAL A 109 -14.18 -2.50 5.01
N LEU A 110 -14.16 -3.82 5.18
CA LEU A 110 -15.37 -4.65 5.12
C LEU A 110 -16.34 -4.36 6.27
N ALA A 111 -15.84 -3.86 7.40
CA ALA A 111 -16.69 -3.49 8.53
C ALA A 111 -17.41 -2.15 8.32
N LEU A 112 -17.00 -1.36 7.33
CA LEU A 112 -17.63 -0.06 7.06
C LEU A 112 -18.85 -0.24 6.15
N PRO A 113 -19.93 0.53 6.40
CA PRO A 113 -21.02 0.60 5.43
C PRO A 113 -20.50 1.10 4.09
N SER A 114 -21.03 0.54 2.99
CA SER A 114 -20.54 0.89 1.64
C SER A 114 -20.66 2.38 1.33
N GLU A 115 -21.70 3.04 1.81
CA GLU A 115 -21.91 4.48 1.63
C GLU A 115 -20.84 5.33 2.32
N GLU A 116 -20.26 4.85 3.43
CA GLU A 116 -19.17 5.55 4.12
C GLU A 116 -17.87 5.56 3.31
N LEU A 117 -17.65 4.53 2.52
CA LEU A 117 -16.42 4.39 1.69
C LEU A 117 -16.33 5.48 0.63
N VAL A 118 -17.45 5.87 0.06
CA VAL A 118 -17.49 6.82 -1.06
C VAL A 118 -17.95 8.21 -0.63
N ALA A 119 -18.37 8.36 0.61
CA ALA A 119 -18.92 9.63 1.11
C ALA A 119 -17.84 10.69 1.22
N ASN A 120 -18.23 11.93 0.90
CA ASN A 120 -17.38 13.11 1.12
C ASN A 120 -17.55 13.55 2.57
N HIS A 121 -16.53 13.34 3.38
CA HIS A 121 -16.50 13.71 4.80
C HIS A 121 -15.90 15.11 5.04
N GLY A 122 -15.80 15.93 3.99
CA GLY A 122 -15.26 17.28 4.09
C GLY A 122 -13.75 17.36 4.03
N VAL A 123 -13.06 16.27 3.73
CA VAL A 123 -11.61 16.23 3.59
C VAL A 123 -11.25 16.34 2.11
N ARG A 124 -10.30 17.23 1.79
CA ARG A 124 -9.84 17.41 0.43
C ARG A 124 -8.63 16.53 0.16
N HIS A 125 -8.64 15.86 -0.99
CA HIS A 125 -7.48 15.12 -1.46
C HIS A 125 -6.38 16.11 -1.88
N TYR A 126 -5.12 15.77 -1.62
CA TYR A 126 -3.99 16.66 -1.89
C TYR A 126 -3.81 17.00 -3.38
N ARG A 127 -4.31 16.17 -4.28
CA ARG A 127 -4.28 16.44 -5.73
C ARG A 127 -5.53 17.16 -6.20
N ASP A 128 -6.70 16.58 -5.97
CA ASP A 128 -7.95 17.13 -6.43
C ASP A 128 -9.14 16.38 -5.83
N GLY A 129 -10.23 17.10 -5.63
CA GLY A 129 -11.50 16.54 -5.20
C GLY A 129 -11.51 16.08 -3.74
N PRO A 130 -12.60 15.40 -3.32
CA PRO A 130 -12.69 14.91 -1.96
C PRO A 130 -11.81 13.68 -1.74
N ALA A 131 -11.20 13.60 -0.57
CA ALA A 131 -10.53 12.39 -0.11
C ALA A 131 -11.60 11.45 0.47
N THR A 132 -11.68 10.25 -0.07
CA THR A 132 -12.59 9.22 0.42
C THR A 132 -11.80 7.97 0.78
N VAL A 133 -12.36 7.12 1.63
CA VAL A 133 -11.74 5.84 1.99
C VAL A 133 -11.52 4.99 0.74
N SER A 134 -12.53 4.90 -0.12
CA SER A 134 -12.43 4.17 -1.38
C SER A 134 -11.26 4.65 -2.24
N LYS A 135 -11.08 5.98 -2.35
CA LYS A 135 -10.03 6.58 -3.17
C LYS A 135 -8.63 6.21 -2.69
N ILE A 136 -8.39 6.27 -1.37
CA ILE A 136 -7.05 5.95 -0.84
C ILE A 136 -6.76 4.45 -0.92
N VAL A 137 -7.75 3.60 -0.71
CA VAL A 137 -7.59 2.14 -0.83
C VAL A 137 -7.33 1.75 -2.29
N GLU A 138 -8.03 2.37 -3.23
CA GLU A 138 -7.78 2.17 -4.66
C GLU A 138 -6.37 2.63 -5.06
N SER A 139 -5.90 3.74 -4.49
CA SER A 139 -4.52 4.21 -4.71
C SER A 139 -3.51 3.19 -4.22
N LEU A 140 -3.76 2.56 -3.09
CA LEU A 140 -2.89 1.49 -2.56
C LEU A 140 -2.86 0.29 -3.51
N ALA A 141 -4.01 -0.13 -4.02
CA ALA A 141 -4.07 -1.19 -5.04
C ALA A 141 -3.25 -0.82 -6.28
N GLY A 142 -3.33 0.43 -6.70
CA GLY A 142 -2.52 0.97 -7.79
C GLY A 142 -1.03 0.90 -7.51
N ASP A 143 -0.63 1.14 -6.27
CA ASP A 143 0.76 1.07 -5.84
C ASP A 143 1.31 -0.36 -5.91
N TYR A 144 0.53 -1.35 -5.48
CA TYR A 144 0.89 -2.76 -5.66
C TYR A 144 1.14 -3.09 -7.14
N ARG A 145 0.24 -2.65 -8.02
CA ARG A 145 0.36 -2.89 -9.47
C ARG A 145 1.57 -2.18 -10.06
N TYR A 146 1.79 -0.94 -9.67
CA TYR A 146 2.94 -0.14 -10.13
C TYR A 146 4.25 -0.85 -9.80
N HIS A 147 4.41 -1.32 -8.57
CA HIS A 147 5.64 -1.98 -8.14
C HIS A 147 5.81 -3.37 -8.77
N ALA A 148 4.72 -4.11 -8.98
CA ALA A 148 4.79 -5.37 -9.71
C ALA A 148 5.30 -5.14 -11.13
N ASP A 149 4.78 -4.14 -11.82
CA ASP A 149 5.22 -3.80 -13.18
C ASP A 149 6.67 -3.32 -13.20
N GLN A 150 7.07 -2.53 -12.22
CA GLN A 150 8.45 -2.05 -12.06
C GLN A 150 9.43 -3.23 -11.93
N ILE A 151 9.09 -4.22 -11.11
CA ILE A 151 9.92 -5.41 -10.92
C ILE A 151 10.00 -6.23 -12.22
N ARG A 152 8.87 -6.44 -12.90
CA ARG A 152 8.82 -7.16 -14.18
C ARG A 152 9.70 -6.48 -15.23
N GLU A 153 9.60 -5.17 -15.33
CA GLU A 153 10.39 -4.38 -16.27
C GLU A 153 11.88 -4.50 -15.97
N TRP A 154 12.25 -4.41 -14.71
CA TRP A 154 13.61 -4.60 -14.26
C TRP A 154 14.15 -6.01 -14.62
N LEU A 155 13.35 -7.05 -14.39
CA LEU A 155 13.71 -8.42 -14.74
C LEU A 155 13.95 -8.60 -16.25
N ASN A 156 13.14 -7.93 -17.07
CA ASN A 156 13.24 -8.02 -18.52
C ASN A 156 14.50 -7.35 -19.08
N LYS A 157 15.11 -6.45 -18.34
CA LYS A 157 16.31 -5.71 -18.74
C LYS A 157 17.60 -6.40 -18.30
N ARG A 158 17.53 -7.49 -17.56
CA ARG A 158 18.70 -8.20 -17.05
C ARG A 158 19.28 -9.15 -18.06
#